data_08681b363d183aa1c7a5f5dc5d86fbd3
#
_entry.id   08681b363d183aa1c7a5f5dc5d86fbd3
#
_cell.length_a   1.000
_cell.length_b   1.000
_cell.length_c   1.000
_cell.angle_alpha   90.00
_cell.angle_beta   90.00
_cell.angle_gamma   90.00
#
_symmetry.space_group_name_H-M   'P 1'
#
loop_
_entity.id
_entity.type
_entity.pdbx_description
1 polymer ?
#
loop_
_entity_poly.entity_id
_entity_poly.type
_entity_poly.pdbx_seq_one_letter_code
_entity_poly.pdbx_strand_id
1 'polypeptide(L)'
;MNVDVVARLRSTFRTGRTRCLEWRRDQLNALEAMLLNHREHWQIALGQDLGKSPFEATMTEIYPVITELKHTRRNLKKWHKDQPVRTPLQFFPGRSWVRYDPLGVVVIISPWNYPLQLQLSPLIGALAAGNCVIIKPSEISSAVEQLFAELAPHYFDPEAVAVVTGPADAATALIDARPDHVFFTGSTRTGTAVAERAARQLVPVTLELGGKSPTYVHHDVDLKATARRITWGKFINAGQTCVAPDHIYAHQDVAAALAEEIANAVRESFGARPEKSEDFGRMIHTGAVDRVGAMIPPVGSDNVICGGQVDREDRYVAPTVLYPVAESDPAMSEEIFGPVLPILPVSGPQDAAQRMLTRDTPLALYIFATDTSVRNYIMAEVPSGGVSIGIPVAHVGSPHLPFGGKGASGQGKYHGKWSRDTFTHQRAVLSKPLKPETMGVIYPPIHGAVKSVLDRALSPVGDKKRRAPGS
;
A
#
# COMPACT_ATOMS: atom_id res chain seq x y z
N MET A 1 -11.25 -16.26 -23.71
CA MET A 1 -10.41 -16.91 -22.68
C MET A 1 -10.49 -16.23 -21.32
N ASN A 2 -10.27 -14.92 -21.16
CA ASN A 2 -10.26 -14.29 -19.82
C ASN A 2 -11.63 -14.20 -19.14
N VAL A 3 -12.72 -14.11 -19.88
CA VAL A 3 -14.10 -14.11 -19.32
C VAL A 3 -14.45 -15.47 -18.71
N ASP A 4 -13.95 -16.54 -19.30
CA ASP A 4 -14.21 -17.91 -18.84
C ASP A 4 -13.55 -18.19 -17.48
N VAL A 5 -12.39 -17.62 -17.18
CA VAL A 5 -11.71 -17.86 -15.89
C VAL A 5 -12.49 -17.27 -14.71
N VAL A 6 -13.04 -16.04 -14.86
CA VAL A 6 -13.88 -15.43 -13.80
C VAL A 6 -15.15 -16.26 -13.55
N ALA A 7 -15.80 -16.71 -14.62
CA ALA A 7 -17.01 -17.55 -14.52
C ALA A 7 -16.71 -18.90 -13.85
N ARG A 8 -15.59 -19.55 -14.23
CA ARG A 8 -15.13 -20.82 -13.63
C ARG A 8 -14.86 -20.64 -12.13
N LEU A 9 -14.09 -19.65 -11.73
CA LEU A 9 -13.78 -19.41 -10.33
C LEU A 9 -15.02 -19.01 -9.52
N ARG A 10 -15.96 -18.29 -10.13
CA ARG A 10 -17.25 -17.99 -9.49
C ARG A 10 -18.10 -19.24 -9.26
N SER A 11 -18.07 -20.19 -10.19
CA SER A 11 -18.71 -21.49 -9.99
C SER A 11 -18.09 -22.22 -8.80
N THR A 12 -16.77 -22.29 -8.73
CA THR A 12 -16.04 -22.89 -7.60
C THR A 12 -16.36 -22.21 -6.26
N PHE A 13 -16.35 -20.86 -6.24
CA PHE A 13 -16.73 -20.12 -5.03
C PHE A 13 -18.13 -20.47 -4.52
N ARG A 14 -19.10 -20.64 -5.43
CA ARG A 14 -20.49 -20.99 -5.08
C ARG A 14 -20.61 -22.37 -4.45
N THR A 15 -19.72 -23.30 -4.72
CA THR A 15 -19.70 -24.62 -4.05
C THR A 15 -19.38 -24.53 -2.56
N GLY A 16 -18.80 -23.40 -2.11
CA GLY A 16 -18.33 -23.21 -0.74
C GLY A 16 -16.94 -23.80 -0.46
N ARG A 17 -16.23 -24.33 -1.47
CA ARG A 17 -14.91 -24.96 -1.35
C ARG A 17 -13.90 -24.09 -0.57
N THR A 18 -13.87 -22.79 -0.79
CA THR A 18 -12.91 -21.85 -0.18
C THR A 18 -13.30 -21.38 1.23
N ARG A 19 -14.52 -21.74 1.71
CA ARG A 19 -15.04 -21.25 3.01
C ARG A 19 -14.39 -21.92 4.21
N CYS A 20 -13.92 -23.17 4.05
CA CYS A 20 -13.29 -23.94 5.11
C CYS A 20 -11.97 -23.29 5.55
N LEU A 21 -11.74 -23.17 6.87
CA LEU A 21 -10.47 -22.64 7.41
C LEU A 21 -9.28 -23.54 7.10
N GLU A 22 -9.49 -24.82 6.93
CA GLU A 22 -8.46 -25.78 6.55
C GLU A 22 -7.96 -25.48 5.14
N TRP A 23 -8.85 -25.36 4.14
CA TRP A 23 -8.48 -24.97 2.79
C TRP A 23 -7.68 -23.67 2.76
N ARG A 24 -8.12 -22.64 3.50
CA ARG A 24 -7.41 -21.37 3.57
C ARG A 24 -6.00 -21.50 4.13
N ARG A 25 -5.85 -22.34 5.18
CA ARG A 25 -4.55 -22.63 5.77
C ARG A 25 -3.65 -23.37 4.79
N ASP A 26 -4.19 -24.33 4.06
CA ASP A 26 -3.45 -25.12 3.07
C ASP A 26 -2.95 -24.24 1.93
N GLN A 27 -3.77 -23.30 1.43
CA GLN A 27 -3.31 -22.34 0.42
C GLN A 27 -2.21 -21.40 0.95
N LEU A 28 -2.30 -20.95 2.20
CA LEU A 28 -1.24 -20.15 2.82
C LEU A 28 0.05 -20.97 3.05
N ASN A 29 -0.05 -22.24 3.40
CA ASN A 29 1.10 -23.15 3.51
C ASN A 29 1.73 -23.42 2.14
N ALA A 30 0.91 -23.59 1.12
CA ALA A 30 1.37 -23.78 -0.27
C ALA A 30 2.15 -22.56 -0.77
N LEU A 31 1.68 -21.35 -0.47
CA LEU A 31 2.40 -20.11 -0.79
C LEU A 31 3.77 -20.05 -0.08
N GLU A 32 3.83 -20.39 1.21
CA GLU A 32 5.11 -20.45 1.95
C GLU A 32 6.06 -21.46 1.33
N ALA A 33 5.56 -22.65 0.99
CA ALA A 33 6.35 -23.71 0.36
C ALA A 33 6.87 -23.28 -1.01
N MET A 34 6.05 -22.69 -1.86
CA MET A 34 6.45 -22.14 -3.16
C MET A 34 7.59 -21.14 -3.03
N LEU A 35 7.48 -20.20 -2.10
CA LEU A 35 8.52 -19.18 -1.90
C LEU A 35 9.84 -19.78 -1.39
N LEU A 36 9.77 -20.69 -0.42
CA LEU A 36 10.97 -21.23 0.23
C LEU A 36 11.67 -22.30 -0.63
N ASN A 37 10.89 -23.17 -1.30
CA ASN A 37 11.45 -24.22 -2.16
C ASN A 37 12.11 -23.67 -3.43
N HIS A 38 11.66 -22.49 -3.90
CA HIS A 38 12.17 -21.87 -5.11
C HIS A 38 12.88 -20.53 -4.83
N ARG A 39 13.41 -20.33 -3.61
CA ARG A 39 14.03 -19.08 -3.20
C ARG A 39 15.11 -18.58 -4.16
N GLU A 40 15.99 -19.46 -4.60
CA GLU A 40 17.08 -19.13 -5.53
C GLU A 40 16.56 -18.76 -6.93
N HIS A 41 15.52 -19.45 -7.41
CA HIS A 41 14.89 -19.10 -8.69
C HIS A 41 14.24 -17.72 -8.64
N TRP A 42 13.59 -17.35 -7.51
CA TRP A 42 13.06 -16.02 -7.30
C TRP A 42 14.15 -14.95 -7.28
N GLN A 43 15.28 -15.23 -6.62
CA GLN A 43 16.42 -14.30 -6.59
C GLN A 43 16.98 -14.08 -8.00
N ILE A 44 17.11 -15.14 -8.80
CA ILE A 44 17.57 -15.07 -10.19
C ILE A 44 16.59 -14.25 -11.04
N ALA A 45 15.29 -14.53 -10.97
CA ALA A 45 14.28 -13.81 -11.74
C ALA A 45 14.25 -12.31 -11.40
N LEU A 46 14.34 -11.96 -10.12
CA LEU A 46 14.41 -10.58 -9.65
C LEU A 46 15.71 -9.88 -10.07
N GLY A 47 16.81 -10.63 -10.11
CA GLY A 47 18.09 -10.15 -10.67
C GLY A 47 18.00 -9.85 -12.17
N GLN A 48 17.33 -10.69 -12.95
CA GLN A 48 17.13 -10.50 -14.38
C GLN A 48 16.25 -9.27 -14.68
N ASP A 49 15.15 -9.12 -13.96
CA ASP A 49 14.20 -8.02 -14.20
C ASP A 49 14.74 -6.66 -13.70
N LEU A 50 15.26 -6.61 -12.48
CA LEU A 50 15.56 -5.37 -11.75
C LEU A 50 17.02 -5.20 -11.33
N GLY A 51 17.90 -6.18 -11.62
CA GLY A 51 19.29 -6.14 -11.16
C GLY A 51 19.45 -6.26 -9.64
N LYS A 52 18.43 -6.78 -8.93
CA LYS A 52 18.50 -6.97 -7.46
C LYS A 52 19.51 -8.02 -7.09
N SER A 53 20.37 -7.75 -6.10
CA SER A 53 21.20 -8.77 -5.47
C SER A 53 20.36 -9.85 -4.79
N PRO A 54 20.88 -11.07 -4.59
CA PRO A 54 20.17 -12.11 -3.84
C PRO A 54 19.75 -11.67 -2.42
N PHE A 55 20.55 -10.80 -1.79
CA PHE A 55 20.24 -10.24 -0.49
C PHE A 55 19.07 -9.25 -0.58
N GLU A 56 19.11 -8.29 -1.50
CA GLU A 56 18.04 -7.31 -1.71
C GLU A 56 16.73 -8.00 -2.09
N ALA A 57 16.78 -8.96 -3.04
CA ALA A 57 15.63 -9.77 -3.43
C ALA A 57 14.99 -10.50 -2.22
N THR A 58 15.82 -11.05 -1.33
CA THR A 58 15.32 -11.70 -0.12
C THR A 58 14.70 -10.69 0.85
N MET A 59 15.38 -9.59 1.13
CA MET A 59 14.95 -8.62 2.15
C MET A 59 13.74 -7.80 1.73
N THR A 60 13.58 -7.51 0.44
CA THR A 60 12.54 -6.62 -0.04
C THR A 60 11.33 -7.33 -0.65
N GLU A 61 11.48 -8.59 -1.07
CA GLU A 61 10.43 -9.33 -1.77
C GLU A 61 9.98 -10.58 -1.00
N ILE A 62 10.93 -11.44 -0.55
CA ILE A 62 10.58 -12.73 0.05
C ILE A 62 10.26 -12.58 1.55
N TYR A 63 11.15 -11.92 2.30
CA TYR A 63 11.01 -11.79 3.75
C TYR A 63 9.75 -11.06 4.21
N PRO A 64 9.32 -9.94 3.58
CA PRO A 64 8.06 -9.27 3.92
C PRO A 64 6.84 -10.16 3.71
N VAL A 65 6.80 -10.93 2.61
CA VAL A 65 5.72 -11.87 2.30
C VAL A 65 5.64 -12.98 3.34
N ILE A 66 6.78 -13.58 3.71
CA ILE A 66 6.84 -14.61 4.75
C ILE A 66 6.39 -14.06 6.11
N THR A 67 6.73 -12.81 6.42
CA THR A 67 6.33 -12.15 7.68
C THR A 67 4.81 -11.93 7.72
N GLU A 68 4.24 -11.38 6.66
CA GLU A 68 2.79 -11.17 6.50
C GLU A 68 2.03 -12.51 6.55
N LEU A 69 2.54 -13.53 5.86
CA LEU A 69 1.95 -14.86 5.84
C LEU A 69 1.90 -15.51 7.23
N LYS A 70 3.03 -15.48 7.96
CA LYS A 70 3.09 -16.01 9.32
C LYS A 70 2.16 -15.27 10.28
N HIS A 71 2.07 -13.95 10.14
CA HIS A 71 1.16 -13.12 10.93
C HIS A 71 -0.31 -13.47 10.63
N THR A 72 -0.68 -13.53 9.36
CA THR A 72 -2.04 -13.87 8.90
C THR A 72 -2.45 -15.26 9.36
N ARG A 73 -1.59 -16.27 9.18
CA ARG A 73 -1.87 -17.65 9.56
C ARG A 73 -2.12 -17.82 11.07
N ARG A 74 -1.34 -17.11 11.92
CA ARG A 74 -1.52 -17.10 13.38
C ARG A 74 -2.87 -16.51 13.80
N ASN A 75 -3.36 -15.53 13.06
CA ASN A 75 -4.58 -14.80 13.36
C ASN A 75 -5.82 -15.31 12.61
N LEU A 76 -5.66 -16.23 11.65
CA LEU A 76 -6.69 -16.66 10.70
C LEU A 76 -8.02 -17.03 11.39
N LYS A 77 -7.98 -17.91 12.39
CA LYS A 77 -9.17 -18.33 13.13
C LYS A 77 -9.83 -17.20 13.90
N LYS A 78 -9.03 -16.29 14.48
CA LYS A 78 -9.52 -15.13 15.26
C LYS A 78 -10.23 -14.13 14.37
N TRP A 79 -9.64 -13.82 13.21
CA TRP A 79 -10.16 -12.78 12.32
C TRP A 79 -11.47 -13.16 11.61
N HIS A 80 -11.73 -14.45 11.47
CA HIS A 80 -12.92 -14.94 10.78
C HIS A 80 -14.06 -15.38 11.72
N LYS A 81 -13.92 -15.12 13.01
CA LYS A 81 -15.04 -15.26 13.94
C LYS A 81 -16.01 -14.10 13.80
N ASP A 82 -17.30 -14.40 13.93
CA ASP A 82 -18.33 -13.39 14.10
C ASP A 82 -17.94 -12.45 15.26
N GLN A 83 -18.00 -11.16 15.04
CA GLN A 83 -17.62 -10.15 16.04
C GLN A 83 -18.89 -9.64 16.75
N PRO A 84 -19.16 -10.02 18.01
CA PRO A 84 -20.27 -9.51 18.76
C PRO A 84 -20.17 -7.99 18.91
N VAL A 85 -21.31 -7.31 18.76
CA VAL A 85 -21.44 -5.86 19.00
C VAL A 85 -22.63 -5.62 19.96
N ARG A 86 -22.64 -4.43 20.58
CA ARG A 86 -23.71 -4.06 21.50
C ARG A 86 -25.05 -4.02 20.77
N THR A 87 -26.03 -4.78 21.28
CA THR A 87 -27.41 -4.74 20.79
C THR A 87 -28.16 -3.63 21.52
N PRO A 88 -28.84 -2.69 20.82
CA PRO A 88 -29.68 -1.70 21.45
C PRO A 88 -30.78 -2.33 22.31
N LEU A 89 -31.09 -1.68 23.45
CA LEU A 89 -31.99 -2.23 24.47
C LEU A 89 -33.38 -2.56 23.93
N GLN A 90 -33.89 -1.77 22.98
CA GLN A 90 -35.19 -2.01 22.35
C GLN A 90 -35.28 -3.36 21.60
N PHE A 91 -34.17 -3.97 21.26
CA PHE A 91 -34.14 -5.28 20.60
C PHE A 91 -33.87 -6.43 21.57
N PHE A 92 -33.73 -6.16 22.87
CA PHE A 92 -33.53 -7.21 23.84
C PHE A 92 -34.75 -8.17 23.88
N PRO A 93 -34.54 -9.52 24.00
CA PRO A 93 -33.28 -10.24 24.22
C PRO A 93 -32.49 -10.63 22.94
N GLY A 94 -32.46 -9.77 21.94
CA GLY A 94 -31.71 -9.98 20.69
C GLY A 94 -30.20 -9.97 20.86
N ARG A 95 -29.49 -10.41 19.81
CA ARG A 95 -28.03 -10.39 19.70
C ARG A 95 -27.63 -9.77 18.38
N SER A 96 -26.56 -8.99 18.40
CA SER A 96 -25.99 -8.35 17.20
C SER A 96 -24.54 -8.74 17.02
N TRP A 97 -24.14 -8.98 15.78
CA TRP A 97 -22.74 -9.22 15.43
C TRP A 97 -22.42 -8.80 14.01
N VAL A 98 -21.16 -8.63 13.71
CA VAL A 98 -20.63 -8.46 12.35
C VAL A 98 -20.06 -9.81 11.90
N ARG A 99 -20.50 -10.26 10.73
CA ARG A 99 -19.96 -11.45 10.05
C ARG A 99 -19.07 -11.00 8.90
N TYR A 100 -17.93 -11.66 8.74
CA TYR A 100 -16.98 -11.42 7.66
C TYR A 100 -17.15 -12.48 6.58
N ASP A 101 -17.87 -12.14 5.52
CA ASP A 101 -18.09 -13.03 4.39
C ASP A 101 -17.07 -12.75 3.28
N PRO A 102 -16.45 -13.77 2.64
CA PRO A 102 -15.60 -13.56 1.49
C PRO A 102 -16.38 -12.86 0.36
N LEU A 103 -15.71 -12.02 -0.41
CA LEU A 103 -16.33 -11.24 -1.49
C LEU A 103 -16.77 -12.12 -2.66
N GLY A 104 -15.92 -13.08 -3.08
CA GLY A 104 -16.17 -13.94 -4.22
C GLY A 104 -14.91 -14.17 -5.05
N VAL A 105 -14.88 -13.68 -6.28
CA VAL A 105 -13.72 -13.71 -7.15
C VAL A 105 -13.00 -12.37 -7.09
N VAL A 106 -11.76 -12.39 -6.64
CA VAL A 106 -10.88 -11.22 -6.54
C VAL A 106 -9.88 -11.24 -7.68
N VAL A 107 -9.68 -10.12 -8.36
CA VAL A 107 -8.61 -9.91 -9.33
C VAL A 107 -7.53 -9.05 -8.71
N ILE A 108 -6.28 -9.52 -8.73
CA ILE A 108 -5.09 -8.80 -8.27
C ILE A 108 -4.26 -8.44 -9.50
N ILE A 109 -4.11 -7.15 -9.78
CA ILE A 109 -3.28 -6.62 -10.87
C ILE A 109 -2.04 -6.00 -10.25
N SER A 110 -0.88 -6.61 -10.48
CA SER A 110 0.37 -6.30 -9.79
C SER A 110 1.30 -5.43 -10.62
N PRO A 111 2.15 -4.60 -9.99
CA PRO A 111 3.15 -3.80 -10.65
C PRO A 111 4.46 -4.58 -10.88
N TRP A 112 5.41 -3.93 -11.54
CA TRP A 112 6.70 -4.51 -11.90
C TRP A 112 7.85 -4.21 -10.92
N ASN A 113 7.69 -3.24 -10.01
CA ASN A 113 8.82 -2.74 -9.19
C ASN A 113 9.16 -3.61 -7.97
N TYR A 114 8.18 -4.24 -7.37
CA TYR A 114 8.32 -5.33 -6.39
C TYR A 114 7.37 -6.46 -6.83
N PRO A 115 7.71 -7.12 -7.96
CA PRO A 115 6.76 -7.97 -8.66
C PRO A 115 6.34 -9.20 -7.86
N LEU A 116 7.18 -9.70 -6.96
CA LEU A 116 6.85 -10.84 -6.11
C LEU A 116 6.05 -10.38 -4.87
N GLN A 117 6.54 -9.39 -4.14
CA GLN A 117 5.95 -8.92 -2.90
C GLN A 117 4.56 -8.30 -3.14
N LEU A 118 4.40 -7.43 -4.16
CA LEU A 118 3.16 -6.70 -4.39
C LEU A 118 2.05 -7.53 -5.06
N GLN A 119 2.35 -8.73 -5.56
CA GLN A 119 1.31 -9.68 -5.94
C GLN A 119 0.94 -10.65 -4.80
N LEU A 120 1.93 -11.07 -3.99
CA LEU A 120 1.70 -12.10 -2.99
C LEU A 120 1.13 -11.54 -1.67
N SER A 121 1.46 -10.31 -1.28
CA SER A 121 0.88 -9.71 -0.07
C SER A 121 -0.65 -9.55 -0.14
N PRO A 122 -1.25 -9.01 -1.22
CA PRO A 122 -2.70 -9.02 -1.35
C PRO A 122 -3.27 -10.44 -1.56
N LEU A 123 -2.55 -11.36 -2.22
CA LEU A 123 -2.96 -12.75 -2.36
C LEU A 123 -3.13 -13.42 -1.00
N ILE A 124 -2.22 -13.21 -0.05
CA ILE A 124 -2.32 -13.71 1.33
C ILE A 124 -3.67 -13.28 1.94
N GLY A 125 -4.00 -12.00 1.82
CA GLY A 125 -5.24 -11.46 2.36
C GLY A 125 -6.49 -12.06 1.71
N ALA A 126 -6.49 -12.16 0.39
CA ALA A 126 -7.61 -12.70 -0.38
C ALA A 126 -7.86 -14.19 -0.11
N LEU A 127 -6.80 -15.01 -0.04
CA LEU A 127 -6.88 -16.44 0.32
C LEU A 127 -7.33 -16.63 1.78
N ALA A 128 -6.74 -15.86 2.70
CA ALA A 128 -7.14 -15.90 4.11
C ALA A 128 -8.62 -15.54 4.30
N ALA A 129 -9.15 -14.61 3.52
CA ALA A 129 -10.56 -14.26 3.54
C ALA A 129 -11.47 -15.36 2.93
N GLY A 130 -10.92 -16.28 2.14
CA GLY A 130 -11.66 -17.38 1.51
C GLY A 130 -12.24 -17.02 0.14
N ASN A 131 -11.59 -16.13 -0.59
CA ASN A 131 -11.94 -15.80 -1.97
C ASN A 131 -11.30 -16.77 -2.96
N CYS A 132 -11.89 -16.88 -4.13
CA CYS A 132 -11.19 -17.31 -5.33
C CYS A 132 -10.39 -16.13 -5.89
N VAL A 133 -9.20 -16.38 -6.44
CA VAL A 133 -8.28 -15.29 -6.82
C VAL A 133 -7.74 -15.48 -8.22
N ILE A 134 -7.72 -14.40 -8.98
CA ILE A 134 -7.01 -14.30 -10.26
C ILE A 134 -5.89 -13.30 -10.07
N ILE A 135 -4.66 -13.73 -10.35
CA ILE A 135 -3.48 -12.86 -10.33
C ILE A 135 -3.11 -12.52 -11.77
N LYS A 136 -2.97 -11.24 -12.06
CA LYS A 136 -2.38 -10.73 -13.28
C LYS A 136 -1.03 -10.07 -12.94
N PRO A 137 0.09 -10.81 -13.03
CA PRO A 137 1.44 -10.26 -12.87
C PRO A 137 1.71 -9.16 -13.91
N SER A 138 2.74 -8.35 -13.66
CA SER A 138 3.17 -7.37 -14.67
C SER A 138 4.03 -8.04 -15.75
N GLU A 139 3.64 -7.86 -17.00
CA GLU A 139 4.39 -8.30 -18.18
C GLU A 139 5.75 -7.60 -18.33
N ILE A 140 5.93 -6.48 -17.65
CA ILE A 140 7.17 -5.70 -17.66
C ILE A 140 8.27 -6.42 -16.86
N SER A 141 7.91 -7.08 -15.75
CA SER A 141 8.79 -7.96 -14.98
C SER A 141 8.63 -9.41 -15.44
N SER A 142 9.08 -9.67 -16.66
CA SER A 142 8.78 -10.90 -17.40
C SER A 142 9.37 -12.18 -16.80
N ALA A 143 10.53 -12.10 -16.15
CA ALA A 143 11.16 -13.27 -15.54
C ALA A 143 10.36 -13.73 -14.30
N VAL A 144 9.91 -12.78 -13.46
CA VAL A 144 9.05 -13.08 -12.31
C VAL A 144 7.67 -13.52 -12.77
N GLU A 145 7.07 -12.89 -13.79
CA GLU A 145 5.78 -13.29 -14.37
C GLU A 145 5.81 -14.75 -14.83
N GLN A 146 6.81 -15.13 -15.62
CA GLN A 146 6.95 -16.48 -16.17
C GLN A 146 7.14 -17.53 -15.06
N LEU A 147 8.05 -17.28 -14.12
CA LEU A 147 8.30 -18.19 -13.02
C LEU A 147 7.04 -18.36 -12.14
N PHE A 148 6.28 -17.28 -11.88
CA PHE A 148 5.06 -17.38 -11.12
C PHE A 148 3.96 -18.14 -11.87
N ALA A 149 3.80 -17.90 -13.15
CA ALA A 149 2.84 -18.62 -13.99
C ALA A 149 3.15 -20.12 -14.10
N GLU A 150 4.41 -20.49 -14.10
CA GLU A 150 4.86 -21.88 -14.09
C GLU A 150 4.58 -22.56 -12.75
N LEU A 151 4.95 -21.93 -11.64
CA LEU A 151 4.89 -22.54 -10.32
C LEU A 151 3.49 -22.57 -9.71
N ALA A 152 2.68 -21.52 -9.90
CA ALA A 152 1.41 -21.36 -9.22
C ALA A 152 0.46 -22.57 -9.37
N PRO A 153 0.29 -23.19 -10.56
CA PRO A 153 -0.60 -24.36 -10.72
C PRO A 153 -0.17 -25.61 -9.95
N HIS A 154 1.11 -25.70 -9.59
CA HIS A 154 1.66 -26.86 -8.84
C HIS A 154 1.48 -26.72 -7.33
N TYR A 155 1.25 -25.50 -6.85
CA TYR A 155 1.13 -25.21 -5.41
C TYR A 155 -0.28 -24.88 -4.99
N PHE A 156 -1.00 -24.06 -5.75
CA PHE A 156 -2.33 -23.63 -5.39
C PHE A 156 -3.42 -24.55 -5.95
N ASP A 157 -4.60 -24.51 -5.34
CA ASP A 157 -5.79 -25.13 -5.86
C ASP A 157 -6.19 -24.51 -7.21
N PRO A 158 -6.03 -25.21 -8.35
CA PRO A 158 -6.22 -24.64 -9.68
C PRO A 158 -7.69 -24.27 -9.99
N GLU A 159 -8.64 -24.81 -9.19
CA GLU A 159 -10.04 -24.45 -9.31
C GLU A 159 -10.39 -23.12 -8.62
N ALA A 160 -9.53 -22.66 -7.70
CA ALA A 160 -9.79 -21.46 -6.90
C ALA A 160 -8.75 -20.34 -7.13
N VAL A 161 -7.57 -20.66 -7.64
CA VAL A 161 -6.49 -19.71 -7.92
C VAL A 161 -6.06 -19.84 -9.38
N ALA A 162 -6.02 -18.72 -10.09
CA ALA A 162 -5.59 -18.69 -11.48
C ALA A 162 -4.57 -17.55 -11.71
N VAL A 163 -3.61 -17.79 -12.61
CA VAL A 163 -2.69 -16.77 -13.10
C VAL A 163 -3.06 -16.47 -14.55
N VAL A 164 -3.17 -15.20 -14.88
CA VAL A 164 -3.44 -14.70 -16.24
C VAL A 164 -2.31 -13.78 -16.63
N THR A 165 -1.48 -14.22 -17.54
CA THR A 165 -0.38 -13.43 -18.11
C THR A 165 -0.84 -12.62 -19.32
N GLY A 166 0.00 -11.69 -19.76
CA GLY A 166 -0.23 -10.91 -20.96
C GLY A 166 -0.27 -9.40 -20.75
N PRO A 167 -0.48 -8.61 -21.82
CA PRO A 167 -0.44 -7.16 -21.80
C PRO A 167 -1.62 -6.55 -21.03
N ALA A 168 -1.66 -5.23 -20.93
CA ALA A 168 -2.71 -4.46 -20.23
C ALA A 168 -4.14 -4.82 -20.65
N ASP A 169 -4.35 -5.26 -21.89
CA ASP A 169 -5.67 -5.71 -22.36
C ASP A 169 -6.19 -6.93 -21.61
N ALA A 170 -5.30 -7.80 -21.13
CA ALA A 170 -5.68 -8.91 -20.27
C ALA A 170 -6.30 -8.44 -18.94
N ALA A 171 -5.71 -7.42 -18.32
CA ALA A 171 -6.27 -6.80 -17.11
C ALA A 171 -7.63 -6.15 -17.38
N THR A 172 -7.74 -5.46 -18.49
CA THR A 172 -9.00 -4.84 -18.98
C THR A 172 -10.11 -5.88 -19.13
N ALA A 173 -9.81 -7.00 -19.79
CA ALA A 173 -10.77 -8.10 -19.98
C ALA A 173 -11.20 -8.76 -18.66
N LEU A 174 -10.29 -8.86 -17.67
CA LEU A 174 -10.60 -9.38 -16.33
C LEU A 174 -11.57 -8.45 -15.59
N ILE A 175 -11.41 -7.12 -15.69
CA ILE A 175 -12.33 -6.16 -15.07
C ILE A 175 -13.71 -6.25 -15.74
N ASP A 176 -13.76 -6.37 -17.07
CA ASP A 176 -15.00 -6.49 -17.83
C ASP A 176 -15.78 -7.78 -17.53
N ALA A 177 -15.09 -8.84 -17.12
CA ALA A 177 -15.70 -10.09 -16.70
C ALA A 177 -16.43 -9.99 -15.34
N ARG A 178 -16.50 -8.79 -14.73
CA ARG A 178 -17.21 -8.48 -13.49
C ARG A 178 -16.76 -9.34 -12.31
N PRO A 179 -15.49 -9.25 -11.87
CA PRO A 179 -15.08 -9.84 -10.61
C PRO A 179 -15.81 -9.17 -9.44
N ASP A 180 -15.70 -9.74 -8.25
CA ASP A 180 -16.35 -9.19 -7.06
C ASP A 180 -15.48 -8.14 -6.37
N HIS A 181 -14.19 -8.06 -6.72
CA HIS A 181 -13.25 -7.02 -6.31
C HIS A 181 -12.04 -6.95 -7.24
N VAL A 182 -11.49 -5.75 -7.43
CA VAL A 182 -10.21 -5.53 -8.10
C VAL A 182 -9.23 -4.87 -7.13
N PHE A 183 -8.09 -5.51 -6.91
CA PHE A 183 -6.96 -4.95 -6.19
C PHE A 183 -5.89 -4.57 -7.22
N PHE A 184 -5.57 -3.29 -7.31
CA PHE A 184 -4.63 -2.75 -8.29
C PHE A 184 -3.49 -2.01 -7.57
N THR A 185 -2.27 -2.28 -7.98
CA THR A 185 -1.09 -1.50 -7.59
C THR A 185 -0.39 -0.98 -8.84
N GLY A 186 -0.12 0.33 -8.91
CA GLY A 186 0.54 0.94 -10.06
C GLY A 186 0.51 2.47 -10.05
N SER A 187 0.63 3.09 -11.23
CA SER A 187 0.61 4.56 -11.34
C SER A 187 -0.80 5.12 -11.15
N THR A 188 -0.90 6.37 -10.67
CA THR A 188 -2.17 7.09 -10.50
C THR A 188 -2.97 7.14 -11.80
N ARG A 189 -2.33 7.40 -12.95
CA ARG A 189 -2.97 7.40 -14.27
C ARG A 189 -3.64 6.06 -14.60
N THR A 190 -2.94 4.96 -14.38
CA THR A 190 -3.49 3.62 -14.66
C THR A 190 -4.56 3.24 -13.63
N GLY A 191 -4.37 3.60 -12.37
CA GLY A 191 -5.36 3.37 -11.31
C GLY A 191 -6.67 4.09 -11.56
N THR A 192 -6.62 5.32 -12.07
CA THR A 192 -7.81 6.07 -12.50
C THR A 192 -8.57 5.31 -13.60
N ALA A 193 -7.88 4.83 -14.63
CA ALA A 193 -8.50 4.05 -15.72
C ALA A 193 -9.12 2.73 -15.21
N VAL A 194 -8.46 2.05 -14.27
CA VAL A 194 -8.99 0.84 -13.60
C VAL A 194 -10.26 1.18 -12.81
N ALA A 195 -10.24 2.25 -12.02
CA ALA A 195 -11.38 2.69 -11.23
C ALA A 195 -12.58 3.06 -12.09
N GLU A 196 -12.38 3.86 -13.15
CA GLU A 196 -13.43 4.24 -14.09
C GLU A 196 -14.09 3.02 -14.76
N ARG A 197 -13.26 2.05 -15.16
CA ARG A 197 -13.77 0.84 -15.81
C ARG A 197 -14.56 -0.04 -14.84
N ALA A 198 -14.04 -0.26 -13.65
CA ALA A 198 -14.70 -1.02 -12.60
C ALA A 198 -16.03 -0.37 -12.15
N ALA A 199 -16.05 0.96 -12.03
CA ALA A 199 -17.23 1.73 -11.63
C ALA A 199 -18.42 1.55 -12.58
N ARG A 200 -18.20 1.37 -13.89
CA ARG A 200 -19.26 1.11 -14.89
C ARG A 200 -20.07 -0.15 -14.57
N GLN A 201 -19.51 -1.05 -13.79
CA GLN A 201 -20.12 -2.34 -13.41
C GLN A 201 -20.34 -2.48 -11.91
N LEU A 202 -20.12 -1.40 -11.14
CA LEU A 202 -20.18 -1.37 -9.67
C LEU A 202 -19.22 -2.38 -9.01
N VAL A 203 -18.09 -2.68 -9.65
CA VAL A 203 -17.04 -3.52 -9.06
C VAL A 203 -16.22 -2.65 -8.10
N PRO A 204 -16.15 -2.99 -6.81
CA PRO A 204 -15.33 -2.25 -5.86
C PRO A 204 -13.84 -2.46 -6.14
N VAL A 205 -13.05 -1.40 -5.88
CA VAL A 205 -11.60 -1.40 -6.10
C VAL A 205 -10.85 -1.05 -4.84
N THR A 206 -9.65 -1.63 -4.70
CA THR A 206 -8.57 -1.12 -3.83
C THR A 206 -7.44 -0.68 -4.75
N LEU A 207 -6.99 0.55 -4.57
CA LEU A 207 -5.96 1.18 -5.40
C LEU A 207 -4.77 1.56 -4.53
N GLU A 208 -3.63 0.96 -4.82
CA GLU A 208 -2.33 1.31 -4.22
C GLU A 208 -1.52 2.04 -5.29
N LEU A 209 -1.40 3.34 -5.14
CA LEU A 209 -0.81 4.22 -6.14
C LEU A 209 0.49 4.83 -5.62
N GLY A 210 1.08 5.74 -6.36
CA GLY A 210 2.32 6.39 -5.99
C GLY A 210 2.13 7.78 -5.39
N GLY A 211 3.05 8.65 -5.73
CA GLY A 211 3.08 10.05 -5.34
C GLY A 211 4.47 10.52 -4.96
N LYS A 212 4.65 11.84 -4.91
CA LYS A 212 5.93 12.45 -4.50
C LYS A 212 6.06 12.44 -2.97
N SER A 213 6.47 11.30 -2.39
CA SER A 213 6.61 11.10 -0.94
C SER A 213 7.69 12.02 -0.35
N PRO A 214 7.33 13.10 0.36
CA PRO A 214 8.28 14.09 0.85
C PRO A 214 8.97 13.61 2.12
N THR A 215 10.19 14.11 2.31
CA THR A 215 10.94 13.95 3.55
C THR A 215 11.22 15.32 4.15
N TYR A 216 10.82 15.57 5.39
CA TYR A 216 11.25 16.74 6.14
C TYR A 216 12.44 16.41 7.04
N VAL A 217 13.50 17.22 6.98
CA VAL A 217 14.68 17.10 7.86
C VAL A 217 14.87 18.40 8.62
N HIS A 218 14.78 18.31 9.96
CA HIS A 218 14.98 19.44 10.86
C HIS A 218 16.46 19.63 11.23
N HIS A 219 16.83 20.80 11.76
CA HIS A 219 18.22 21.12 12.11
C HIS A 219 18.75 20.36 13.35
N ASP A 220 17.86 19.75 14.14
CA ASP A 220 18.19 19.11 15.43
C ASP A 220 18.56 17.62 15.32
N VAL A 221 18.78 17.09 14.12
CA VAL A 221 19.04 15.68 13.89
C VAL A 221 20.52 15.34 13.83
N ASP A 222 20.88 14.08 14.09
CA ASP A 222 22.18 13.52 13.71
C ASP A 222 22.20 13.38 12.17
N LEU A 223 22.96 14.24 11.51
CA LEU A 223 23.02 14.29 10.04
C LEU A 223 23.55 13.00 9.43
N LYS A 224 24.59 12.40 10.02
CA LYS A 224 25.21 11.18 9.50
C LYS A 224 24.27 9.99 9.58
N ALA A 225 23.57 9.81 10.71
CA ALA A 225 22.58 8.76 10.87
C ALA A 225 21.36 8.99 9.96
N THR A 226 20.92 10.24 9.82
CA THR A 226 19.82 10.64 8.95
C THR A 226 20.16 10.38 7.49
N ALA A 227 21.34 10.79 7.03
CA ALA A 227 21.81 10.58 5.67
C ALA A 227 21.86 9.09 5.30
N ARG A 228 22.43 8.24 6.16
CA ARG A 228 22.47 6.78 5.93
C ARG A 228 21.09 6.17 5.79
N ARG A 229 20.13 6.57 6.63
CA ARG A 229 18.75 6.06 6.57
C ARG A 229 18.01 6.54 5.33
N ILE A 230 18.18 7.79 4.94
CA ILE A 230 17.60 8.33 3.72
C ILE A 230 18.22 7.66 2.49
N THR A 231 19.55 7.50 2.45
CA THR A 231 20.27 6.81 1.37
C THR A 231 19.73 5.39 1.19
N TRP A 232 19.60 4.63 2.28
CA TRP A 232 19.01 3.30 2.22
C TRP A 232 17.59 3.33 1.63
N GLY A 233 16.69 4.15 2.18
CA GLY A 233 15.29 4.16 1.74
C GLY A 233 15.09 4.74 0.34
N LYS A 234 16.00 5.62 -0.13
CA LYS A 234 15.92 6.19 -1.47
C LYS A 234 16.46 5.24 -2.53
N PHE A 235 17.58 4.56 -2.29
CA PHE A 235 18.33 3.91 -3.34
C PHE A 235 18.12 2.39 -3.42
N ILE A 236 17.40 1.76 -2.47
CA ILE A 236 16.91 0.39 -2.66
C ILE A 236 16.08 0.32 -3.93
N ASN A 237 16.19 -0.79 -4.67
CA ASN A 237 15.53 -1.00 -5.96
C ASN A 237 15.79 0.12 -6.97
N ALA A 238 16.97 0.73 -6.93
CA ALA A 238 17.33 1.91 -7.72
C ALA A 238 16.27 3.04 -7.63
N GLY A 239 15.66 3.23 -6.47
CA GLY A 239 14.65 4.26 -6.23
C GLY A 239 13.27 3.98 -6.83
N GLN A 240 13.04 2.82 -7.42
CA GLN A 240 11.78 2.42 -8.06
C GLN A 240 10.78 1.90 -7.02
N THR A 241 10.46 2.74 -6.04
CA THR A 241 9.64 2.38 -4.87
C THR A 241 8.61 3.48 -4.61
N CYS A 242 7.33 3.12 -4.58
CA CYS A 242 6.21 4.07 -4.39
C CYS A 242 6.27 4.84 -3.07
N VAL A 243 7.00 4.33 -2.10
CA VAL A 243 7.26 4.94 -0.79
C VAL A 243 8.72 5.37 -0.63
N ALA A 244 9.55 5.41 -1.69
CA ALA A 244 10.89 6.00 -1.57
C ALA A 244 10.80 7.48 -1.19
N PRO A 245 11.72 8.02 -0.39
CA PRO A 245 11.91 9.45 -0.31
C PRO A 245 12.04 10.04 -1.72
N ASP A 246 11.01 10.75 -2.17
CA ASP A 246 11.02 11.32 -3.52
C ASP A 246 11.91 12.58 -3.58
N HIS A 247 11.74 13.47 -2.60
CA HIS A 247 12.51 14.67 -2.40
C HIS A 247 12.60 15.04 -0.91
N ILE A 248 13.54 15.93 -0.59
CA ILE A 248 13.79 16.38 0.79
C ILE A 248 13.53 17.87 0.91
N TYR A 249 12.73 18.28 1.88
CA TYR A 249 12.70 19.62 2.45
C TYR A 249 13.60 19.63 3.69
N ALA A 250 14.80 20.22 3.57
CA ALA A 250 15.76 20.29 4.65
C ALA A 250 15.82 21.70 5.23
N HIS A 251 15.87 21.82 6.58
CA HIS A 251 16.10 23.11 7.20
C HIS A 251 17.37 23.75 6.63
N GLN A 252 17.29 25.01 6.24
CA GLN A 252 18.36 25.71 5.51
C GLN A 252 19.74 25.65 6.21
N ASP A 253 19.78 25.63 7.55
CA ASP A 253 21.00 25.58 8.33
C ASP A 253 21.77 24.27 8.19
N VAL A 254 21.09 23.18 7.74
CA VAL A 254 21.70 21.85 7.61
C VAL A 254 21.61 21.27 6.20
N ALA A 255 20.90 21.92 5.29
CA ALA A 255 20.60 21.39 3.96
C ALA A 255 21.86 21.05 3.15
N ALA A 256 22.84 21.94 3.12
CA ALA A 256 24.11 21.72 2.42
C ALA A 256 24.92 20.57 3.04
N ALA A 257 25.06 20.57 4.37
CA ALA A 257 25.76 19.51 5.09
C ALA A 257 25.06 18.15 4.94
N LEU A 258 23.72 18.12 4.93
CA LEU A 258 22.95 16.93 4.68
C LEU A 258 23.19 16.37 3.27
N ALA A 259 23.26 17.23 2.24
CA ALA A 259 23.54 16.80 0.87
C ALA A 259 24.90 16.11 0.76
N GLU A 260 25.94 16.68 1.40
CA GLU A 260 27.27 16.06 1.47
C GLU A 260 27.28 14.75 2.25
N GLU A 261 26.58 14.69 3.39
CA GLU A 261 26.49 13.45 4.17
C GLU A 261 25.73 12.35 3.41
N ILE A 262 24.70 12.68 2.61
CA ILE A 262 24.03 11.72 1.75
C ILE A 262 24.99 11.25 0.64
N ALA A 263 25.76 12.12 0.01
CA ALA A 263 26.78 11.75 -0.98
C ALA A 263 27.86 10.83 -0.36
N ASN A 264 28.27 11.09 0.88
CA ASN A 264 29.17 10.22 1.64
C ASN A 264 28.53 8.85 1.87
N ALA A 265 27.26 8.81 2.30
CA ALA A 265 26.53 7.58 2.53
C ALA A 265 26.32 6.76 1.25
N VAL A 266 26.13 7.40 0.09
CA VAL A 266 26.10 6.76 -1.22
C VAL A 266 27.44 6.07 -1.52
N ARG A 267 28.57 6.77 -1.29
CA ARG A 267 29.90 6.19 -1.48
C ARG A 267 30.20 5.03 -0.51
N GLU A 268 29.76 5.17 0.75
CA GLU A 268 29.88 4.09 1.74
C GLU A 268 29.05 2.85 1.35
N SER A 269 27.88 3.04 0.76
CA SER A 269 26.94 1.94 0.43
C SER A 269 27.27 1.23 -0.87
N PHE A 270 27.67 1.99 -1.92
CA PHE A 270 27.81 1.47 -3.27
C PHE A 270 29.23 1.61 -3.83
N GLY A 271 30.18 2.13 -3.05
CA GLY A 271 31.55 2.36 -3.47
C GLY A 271 31.74 3.57 -4.37
N ALA A 272 32.96 3.72 -4.90
CA ALA A 272 33.32 4.81 -5.82
C ALA A 272 32.74 4.62 -7.24
N ARG A 273 32.30 3.41 -7.55
CA ARG A 273 31.77 2.98 -8.86
C ARG A 273 30.47 2.20 -8.67
N PRO A 274 29.36 2.92 -8.37
CA PRO A 274 28.07 2.27 -8.09
C PRO A 274 27.55 1.38 -9.23
N GLU A 275 27.93 1.65 -10.48
CA GLU A 275 27.60 0.84 -11.65
C GLU A 275 28.19 -0.60 -11.57
N LYS A 276 29.23 -0.78 -10.74
CA LYS A 276 29.87 -2.09 -10.50
C LYS A 276 29.48 -2.72 -9.16
N SER A 277 28.67 -2.02 -8.37
CA SER A 277 28.21 -2.55 -7.09
C SER A 277 27.19 -3.67 -7.32
N GLU A 278 27.37 -4.79 -6.66
CA GLU A 278 26.42 -5.90 -6.64
C GLU A 278 25.14 -5.54 -5.84
N ASP A 279 25.23 -4.51 -4.97
CA ASP A 279 24.13 -4.05 -4.12
C ASP A 279 23.32 -2.90 -4.72
N PHE A 280 23.61 -2.51 -5.99
CA PHE A 280 22.86 -1.46 -6.67
C PHE A 280 22.09 -2.02 -7.87
N GLY A 281 20.76 -1.93 -7.82
CA GLY A 281 19.85 -2.43 -8.84
C GLY A 281 19.93 -1.72 -10.19
N ARG A 282 19.00 -2.06 -11.09
CA ARG A 282 18.88 -1.45 -12.43
C ARG A 282 17.46 -0.94 -12.64
N MET A 283 17.33 0.04 -13.52
CA MET A 283 16.00 0.47 -14.00
C MET A 283 15.34 -0.67 -14.77
N ILE A 284 14.03 -0.76 -14.65
CA ILE A 284 13.28 -1.88 -15.25
C ILE A 284 13.43 -1.95 -16.79
N HIS A 285 13.47 -0.82 -17.46
CA HIS A 285 13.63 -0.72 -18.92
C HIS A 285 14.28 0.60 -19.35
N THR A 286 14.75 0.65 -20.59
CA THR A 286 15.44 1.82 -21.15
C THR A 286 14.60 3.10 -21.16
N GLY A 287 13.28 3.01 -21.37
CA GLY A 287 12.39 4.17 -21.29
C GLY A 287 12.32 4.80 -19.90
N ALA A 288 12.49 4.00 -18.83
CA ALA A 288 12.59 4.52 -17.47
C ALA A 288 13.94 5.24 -17.26
N VAL A 289 15.02 4.74 -17.87
CA VAL A 289 16.33 5.41 -17.87
C VAL A 289 16.24 6.77 -18.55
N ASP A 290 15.64 6.81 -19.76
CA ASP A 290 15.49 8.03 -20.54
C ASP A 290 14.67 9.10 -19.75
N ARG A 291 13.55 8.68 -19.12
CA ARG A 291 12.70 9.56 -18.32
C ARG A 291 13.42 10.13 -17.09
N VAL A 292 14.09 9.27 -16.33
CA VAL A 292 14.80 9.71 -15.11
C VAL A 292 16.05 10.50 -15.46
N GLY A 293 16.76 10.10 -16.51
CA GLY A 293 17.92 10.83 -17.03
C GLY A 293 17.60 12.27 -17.44
N ALA A 294 16.41 12.51 -18.01
CA ALA A 294 15.94 13.84 -18.37
C ALA A 294 15.67 14.76 -17.15
N MET A 295 15.58 14.23 -15.94
CA MET A 295 15.42 14.99 -14.71
C MET A 295 16.77 15.43 -14.11
N ILE A 296 17.89 14.91 -14.62
CA ILE A 296 19.22 15.16 -14.09
C ILE A 296 19.85 16.32 -14.88
N PRO A 297 20.35 17.37 -14.20
CA PRO A 297 21.15 18.39 -14.86
C PRO A 297 22.41 17.80 -15.53
N PRO A 298 23.02 18.50 -16.51
CA PRO A 298 24.27 18.06 -17.12
C PRO A 298 25.33 17.71 -16.07
N VAL A 299 26.10 16.65 -16.30
CA VAL A 299 27.20 16.25 -15.41
C VAL A 299 28.18 17.41 -15.25
N GLY A 300 28.54 17.71 -14.01
CA GLY A 300 29.40 18.86 -13.68
C GLY A 300 28.65 20.15 -13.41
N SER A 301 27.33 20.17 -13.42
CA SER A 301 26.54 21.30 -12.90
C SER A 301 26.74 21.46 -11.40
N ASP A 302 26.79 22.69 -10.90
CA ASP A 302 27.08 22.99 -9.49
C ASP A 302 26.08 22.41 -8.49
N ASN A 303 24.86 22.08 -8.95
CA ASN A 303 23.83 21.47 -8.13
C ASN A 303 23.83 19.94 -8.15
N VAL A 304 24.75 19.28 -8.83
CA VAL A 304 24.94 17.82 -8.79
C VAL A 304 26.03 17.48 -7.77
N ILE A 305 25.64 17.11 -6.56
CA ILE A 305 26.58 16.82 -5.46
C ILE A 305 27.29 15.49 -5.67
N CYS A 306 26.57 14.49 -6.18
CA CYS A 306 27.15 13.22 -6.62
C CYS A 306 26.25 12.56 -7.67
N GLY A 307 26.82 11.60 -8.42
CA GLY A 307 26.09 10.85 -9.45
C GLY A 307 25.99 11.59 -10.79
N GLY A 308 24.85 11.51 -11.42
CA GLY A 308 24.55 12.17 -12.71
C GLY A 308 24.85 11.31 -13.93
N GLN A 309 25.56 10.18 -13.80
CA GLN A 309 25.89 9.30 -14.93
C GLN A 309 24.66 8.45 -15.29
N VAL A 310 24.48 8.25 -16.60
CA VAL A 310 23.41 7.44 -17.16
C VAL A 310 24.01 6.50 -18.22
N ASP A 311 23.73 5.21 -18.10
CA ASP A 311 24.01 4.21 -19.11
C ASP A 311 22.72 3.50 -19.53
N ARG A 312 22.26 3.83 -20.74
CA ARG A 312 21.00 3.33 -21.27
C ARG A 312 21.04 1.84 -21.57
N GLU A 313 22.19 1.34 -22.03
CA GLU A 313 22.34 -0.07 -22.41
C GLU A 313 22.35 -0.99 -21.19
N ASP A 314 23.03 -0.56 -20.12
CA ASP A 314 23.06 -1.26 -18.82
C ASP A 314 21.81 -0.97 -17.94
N ARG A 315 20.86 -0.23 -18.46
CA ARG A 315 19.69 0.24 -17.69
C ARG A 315 20.08 0.94 -16.38
N TYR A 316 21.21 1.62 -16.38
CA TYR A 316 21.80 2.25 -15.21
C TYR A 316 21.51 3.74 -15.15
N VAL A 317 21.14 4.20 -13.98
CA VAL A 317 21.14 5.62 -13.58
C VAL A 317 21.88 5.68 -12.25
N ALA A 318 22.92 6.52 -12.16
CA ALA A 318 23.69 6.65 -10.94
C ALA A 318 22.84 7.15 -9.76
N PRO A 319 23.11 6.71 -8.53
CA PRO A 319 22.54 7.33 -7.35
C PRO A 319 22.97 8.81 -7.31
N THR A 320 22.01 9.70 -7.54
CA THR A 320 22.24 11.12 -7.80
C THR A 320 21.62 11.97 -6.72
N VAL A 321 22.41 12.89 -6.14
CA VAL A 321 21.96 13.88 -5.16
C VAL A 321 22.04 15.27 -5.78
N LEU A 322 20.91 15.98 -5.75
CA LEU A 322 20.81 17.34 -6.29
C LEU A 322 20.59 18.34 -5.15
N TYR A 323 21.43 19.39 -5.10
CA TYR A 323 21.31 20.50 -4.14
C TYR A 323 22.06 21.75 -4.60
N PRO A 324 21.52 22.99 -4.46
CA PRO A 324 20.12 23.24 -4.12
C PRO A 324 19.18 22.98 -5.31
N VAL A 325 17.91 22.63 -5.01
CA VAL A 325 16.87 22.42 -6.02
C VAL A 325 15.71 23.39 -5.75
N ALA A 326 15.10 23.89 -6.82
CA ALA A 326 13.89 24.72 -6.76
C ALA A 326 12.63 23.90 -7.09
N GLU A 327 11.44 24.40 -6.69
CA GLU A 327 10.15 23.76 -7.02
C GLU A 327 9.89 23.64 -8.53
N SER A 328 10.54 24.48 -9.35
CA SER A 328 10.43 24.49 -10.81
C SER A 328 11.36 23.52 -11.52
N ASP A 329 12.26 22.85 -10.80
CA ASP A 329 13.20 21.89 -11.40
C ASP A 329 12.47 20.67 -11.99
N PRO A 330 13.00 20.09 -13.09
CA PRO A 330 12.40 18.90 -13.72
C PRO A 330 12.16 17.73 -12.75
N ALA A 331 13.06 17.50 -11.79
CA ALA A 331 12.94 16.46 -10.77
C ALA A 331 11.77 16.69 -9.80
N MET A 332 11.18 17.90 -9.78
CA MET A 332 10.04 18.25 -8.95
C MET A 332 8.69 18.18 -9.68
N SER A 333 8.68 17.96 -11.01
CA SER A 333 7.47 18.00 -11.83
C SER A 333 6.53 16.81 -11.63
N GLU A 334 7.09 15.60 -11.48
CA GLU A 334 6.35 14.34 -11.30
C GLU A 334 7.07 13.41 -10.30
N GLU A 335 6.45 12.27 -9.94
CA GLU A 335 7.11 11.23 -9.15
C GLU A 335 8.36 10.72 -9.86
N ILE A 336 9.51 10.78 -9.20
CA ILE A 336 10.80 10.44 -9.81
C ILE A 336 10.90 8.96 -10.15
N PHE A 337 10.50 8.09 -9.23
CA PHE A 337 10.53 6.62 -9.39
C PHE A 337 11.86 6.13 -9.97
N GLY A 338 12.95 6.62 -9.38
CA GLY A 338 14.33 6.38 -9.82
C GLY A 338 15.34 6.95 -8.81
N PRO A 339 16.64 6.75 -9.04
CA PRO A 339 17.69 7.02 -8.07
C PRO A 339 18.18 8.50 -8.09
N VAL A 340 17.27 9.46 -8.16
CA VAL A 340 17.57 10.89 -8.10
C VAL A 340 16.89 11.48 -6.86
N LEU A 341 17.65 12.20 -6.04
CA LEU A 341 17.21 12.77 -4.78
C LEU A 341 17.43 14.28 -4.75
N PRO A 342 16.41 15.08 -5.06
CA PRO A 342 16.47 16.53 -4.94
C PRO A 342 16.29 16.96 -3.48
N ILE A 343 17.08 17.98 -3.07
CA ILE A 343 17.05 18.59 -1.74
C ILE A 343 16.74 20.08 -1.88
N LEU A 344 15.66 20.50 -1.23
CA LEU A 344 15.18 21.88 -1.23
C LEU A 344 15.39 22.49 0.17
N PRO A 345 16.12 23.62 0.28
CA PRO A 345 16.22 24.32 1.55
C PRO A 345 14.90 24.99 1.92
N VAL A 346 14.54 24.93 3.20
CA VAL A 346 13.34 25.56 3.79
C VAL A 346 13.70 26.28 5.07
N SER A 347 12.94 27.32 5.42
CA SER A 347 13.18 28.11 6.64
C SER A 347 12.74 27.41 7.92
N GLY A 348 11.91 26.37 7.81
CA GLY A 348 11.43 25.60 8.95
C GLY A 348 10.22 24.71 8.62
N PRO A 349 9.60 24.09 9.64
CA PRO A 349 8.50 23.14 9.44
C PRO A 349 7.27 23.77 8.81
N GLN A 350 7.01 25.07 9.05
CA GLN A 350 5.86 25.78 8.47
C GLN A 350 6.02 25.96 6.95
N ASP A 351 7.20 26.39 6.50
CA ASP A 351 7.53 26.53 5.08
C ASP A 351 7.47 25.17 4.37
N ALA A 352 8.06 24.12 4.98
CA ALA A 352 7.99 22.77 4.45
C ALA A 352 6.55 22.29 4.30
N ALA A 353 5.72 22.45 5.33
CA ALA A 353 4.31 22.02 5.30
C ALA A 353 3.52 22.77 4.22
N GLN A 354 3.70 24.08 4.08
CA GLN A 354 3.04 24.87 3.03
C GLN A 354 3.39 24.35 1.63
N ARG A 355 4.67 24.05 1.36
CA ARG A 355 5.09 23.53 0.05
C ARG A 355 4.53 22.11 -0.18
N MET A 356 4.54 21.25 0.82
CA MET A 356 3.95 19.91 0.74
C MET A 356 2.44 19.94 0.43
N LEU A 357 1.72 20.90 1.01
CA LEU A 357 0.28 21.09 0.79
C LEU A 357 -0.11 21.58 -0.61
N THR A 358 0.84 22.11 -1.39
CA THR A 358 0.60 22.50 -2.80
C THR A 358 0.54 21.30 -3.74
N ARG A 359 0.90 20.10 -3.26
CA ARG A 359 0.99 18.87 -4.03
C ARG A 359 -0.12 17.91 -3.68
N ASP A 360 -0.36 16.94 -4.54
CA ASP A 360 -1.26 15.81 -4.27
C ASP A 360 -0.82 15.05 -3.01
N THR A 361 -1.79 14.48 -2.30
CA THR A 361 -1.56 13.68 -1.09
C THR A 361 -0.67 12.47 -1.41
N PRO A 362 0.56 12.37 -0.85
CA PRO A 362 1.49 11.30 -1.13
C PRO A 362 1.11 9.99 -0.42
N LEU A 363 1.69 8.88 -0.88
CA LEU A 363 1.54 7.58 -0.23
C LEU A 363 2.26 7.54 1.12
N ALA A 364 3.44 8.18 1.23
CA ALA A 364 4.21 8.24 2.46
C ALA A 364 4.74 9.66 2.75
N LEU A 365 4.90 9.96 4.05
CA LEU A 365 5.53 11.16 4.58
C LEU A 365 6.61 10.75 5.57
N TYR A 366 7.79 11.35 5.45
CA TYR A 366 8.93 11.07 6.32
C TYR A 366 9.33 12.31 7.13
N ILE A 367 9.61 12.10 8.43
CA ILE A 367 9.96 13.19 9.34
C ILE A 367 11.22 12.82 10.10
N PHE A 368 12.25 13.61 9.94
CA PHE A 368 13.48 13.56 10.71
C PHE A 368 13.58 14.82 11.56
N ALA A 369 13.24 14.70 12.82
CA ALA A 369 13.33 15.73 13.84
C ALA A 369 13.42 15.07 15.21
N THR A 370 14.17 15.59 16.17
CA THR A 370 14.17 15.15 17.56
C THR A 370 13.06 15.85 18.34
N ASP A 371 12.75 17.10 18.00
CA ASP A 371 11.67 17.88 18.61
C ASP A 371 10.29 17.27 18.30
N THR A 372 9.60 16.86 19.38
CA THR A 372 8.26 16.27 19.28
C THR A 372 7.21 17.25 18.79
N SER A 373 7.36 18.56 19.08
CA SER A 373 6.43 19.58 18.62
C SER A 373 6.48 19.73 17.10
N VAL A 374 7.67 19.69 16.50
CA VAL A 374 7.91 19.71 15.05
C VAL A 374 7.29 18.49 14.39
N ARG A 375 7.52 17.28 14.96
CA ARG A 375 6.92 16.04 14.44
C ARG A 375 5.40 16.11 14.44
N ASN A 376 4.81 16.53 15.56
CA ASN A 376 3.35 16.63 15.71
C ASN A 376 2.77 17.67 14.77
N TYR A 377 3.46 18.81 14.58
CA TYR A 377 3.05 19.85 13.65
C TYR A 377 2.97 19.31 12.21
N ILE A 378 4.07 18.74 11.70
CA ILE A 378 4.10 18.20 10.32
C ILE A 378 3.04 17.09 10.13
N MET A 379 2.88 16.19 11.12
CA MET A 379 1.85 15.12 11.03
C MET A 379 0.43 15.67 11.03
N ALA A 380 0.18 16.76 11.71
CA ALA A 380 -1.16 17.36 11.77
C ALA A 380 -1.51 18.11 10.49
N GLU A 381 -0.55 18.84 9.94
CA GLU A 381 -0.77 19.69 8.78
C GLU A 381 -0.72 18.93 7.44
N VAL A 382 0.18 17.95 7.30
CA VAL A 382 0.43 17.30 6.01
C VAL A 382 -0.25 15.94 5.92
N PRO A 383 -1.32 15.80 5.11
CA PRO A 383 -1.98 14.53 4.90
C PRO A 383 -1.10 13.57 4.07
N SER A 384 -1.15 12.27 4.40
CA SER A 384 -0.47 11.22 3.66
C SER A 384 -1.16 9.87 3.86
N GLY A 385 -0.82 8.87 3.05
CA GLY A 385 -1.25 7.48 3.28
C GLY A 385 -0.67 6.91 4.57
N GLY A 386 0.63 7.12 4.80
CA GLY A 386 1.33 6.70 6.02
C GLY A 386 2.42 7.69 6.42
N VAL A 387 2.83 7.64 7.69
CA VAL A 387 3.93 8.45 8.23
C VAL A 387 4.98 7.54 8.85
N SER A 388 6.28 7.84 8.60
CA SER A 388 7.37 7.18 9.32
C SER A 388 8.34 8.23 9.84
N ILE A 389 8.72 8.10 11.12
CA ILE A 389 9.57 9.05 11.82
C ILE A 389 10.97 8.44 12.00
N GLY A 390 11.98 9.14 11.52
CA GLY A 390 13.39 8.77 11.69
C GLY A 390 13.89 7.59 10.85
N ILE A 391 13.02 6.98 10.03
CA ILE A 391 13.41 5.94 9.06
C ILE A 391 12.42 5.90 7.90
N PRO A 392 12.84 5.97 6.63
CA PRO A 392 11.93 5.84 5.49
C PRO A 392 11.60 4.36 5.20
N VAL A 393 10.53 4.13 4.45
CA VAL A 393 10.10 2.82 3.92
C VAL A 393 9.69 1.79 4.99
N ALA A 394 10.34 1.73 6.13
CA ALA A 394 10.22 0.65 7.12
C ALA A 394 8.79 0.38 7.64
N HIS A 395 7.89 1.38 7.61
CA HIS A 395 6.50 1.21 8.05
C HIS A 395 5.72 0.21 7.21
N VAL A 396 6.10 0.02 5.92
CA VAL A 396 5.49 -0.96 5.01
C VAL A 396 5.75 -2.40 5.45
N GLY A 397 6.87 -2.66 6.11
CA GLY A 397 7.24 -4.00 6.58
C GLY A 397 6.46 -4.48 7.81
N SER A 398 5.59 -3.67 8.39
CA SER A 398 4.84 -4.03 9.60
C SER A 398 3.45 -4.59 9.29
N PRO A 399 3.17 -5.86 9.57
CA PRO A 399 1.83 -6.44 9.41
C PRO A 399 0.82 -5.91 10.45
N HIS A 400 1.28 -5.08 11.37
CA HIS A 400 0.47 -4.45 12.42
C HIS A 400 0.01 -3.03 12.07
N LEU A 401 0.50 -2.47 10.96
CA LEU A 401 0.11 -1.16 10.47
C LEU A 401 -0.74 -1.30 9.19
N PRO A 402 -1.75 -0.44 8.99
CA PRO A 402 -2.42 -0.38 7.70
C PRO A 402 -1.46 0.19 6.67
N PHE A 403 -1.49 -0.33 5.46
CA PHE A 403 -0.83 0.27 4.32
C PHE A 403 -1.88 0.64 3.27
N GLY A 404 -1.79 1.83 2.73
CA GLY A 404 -2.69 2.35 1.70
C GLY A 404 -2.64 3.85 1.58
N GLY A 405 -2.99 4.35 0.39
CA GLY A 405 -3.00 5.75 0.05
C GLY A 405 -4.30 6.48 0.40
N LYS A 406 -4.30 7.79 0.12
CA LYS A 406 -5.45 8.68 0.27
C LYS A 406 -5.53 9.61 -0.95
N GLY A 407 -6.69 9.69 -1.60
CA GLY A 407 -6.89 10.56 -2.77
C GLY A 407 -6.04 10.10 -3.95
N ALA A 408 -5.12 10.95 -4.43
CA ALA A 408 -4.26 10.64 -5.58
C ALA A 408 -3.30 9.47 -5.33
N SER A 409 -2.96 9.16 -4.07
CA SER A 409 -2.09 8.04 -3.72
C SER A 409 -2.82 6.71 -3.50
N GLY A 410 -4.16 6.68 -3.51
CA GLY A 410 -4.90 5.43 -3.46
C GLY A 410 -6.24 5.46 -2.76
N GLN A 411 -6.89 4.27 -2.73
CA GLN A 411 -8.17 4.01 -2.08
C GLN A 411 -8.11 2.63 -1.42
N GLY A 412 -8.49 2.57 -0.16
CA GLY A 412 -8.44 1.34 0.61
C GLY A 412 -7.14 1.18 1.37
N LYS A 413 -6.92 -0.02 1.90
CA LYS A 413 -5.74 -0.35 2.70
C LYS A 413 -5.65 -1.86 2.88
N TYR A 414 -4.46 -2.38 3.10
CA TYR A 414 -4.24 -3.79 3.36
C TYR A 414 -3.12 -4.01 4.41
N HIS A 415 -2.57 -5.18 4.53
CA HIS A 415 -1.74 -5.77 5.57
C HIS A 415 -2.51 -6.23 6.81
N GLY A 416 -2.17 -7.40 7.30
CA GLY A 416 -2.73 -7.99 8.52
C GLY A 416 -4.27 -8.00 8.54
N LYS A 417 -4.83 -7.46 9.61
CA LYS A 417 -6.30 -7.42 9.77
C LYS A 417 -7.01 -6.56 8.73
N TRP A 418 -6.33 -5.55 8.17
CA TRP A 418 -6.93 -4.67 7.15
C TRP A 418 -7.08 -5.40 5.81
N SER A 419 -6.20 -6.37 5.50
CA SER A 419 -6.41 -7.28 4.37
C SER A 419 -7.71 -8.08 4.53
N ARG A 420 -8.01 -8.58 5.74
CA ARG A 420 -9.30 -9.19 6.02
C ARG A 420 -10.44 -8.23 5.70
N ASP A 421 -10.37 -6.99 6.19
CA ASP A 421 -11.44 -5.99 6.02
C ASP A 421 -11.64 -5.64 4.54
N THR A 422 -10.55 -5.58 3.77
CA THR A 422 -10.57 -5.31 2.32
C THR A 422 -11.16 -6.46 1.50
N PHE A 423 -10.84 -7.70 1.86
CA PHE A 423 -11.25 -8.89 1.09
C PHE A 423 -12.49 -9.60 1.65
N THR A 424 -13.23 -8.96 2.58
CA THR A 424 -14.50 -9.47 3.10
C THR A 424 -15.59 -8.41 3.10
N HIS A 425 -16.84 -8.87 2.93
CA HIS A 425 -18.02 -8.06 3.20
C HIS A 425 -18.38 -8.16 4.69
N GLN A 426 -18.42 -7.01 5.37
CA GLN A 426 -18.85 -6.91 6.77
C GLN A 426 -20.37 -6.88 6.85
N ARG A 427 -20.97 -8.07 6.97
CA ARG A 427 -22.42 -8.21 7.03
C ARG A 427 -22.94 -8.01 8.45
N ALA A 428 -23.83 -7.04 8.61
CA ALA A 428 -24.54 -6.82 9.86
C ALA A 428 -25.59 -7.92 10.09
N VAL A 429 -25.58 -8.52 11.28
CA VAL A 429 -26.57 -9.52 11.68
C VAL A 429 -27.21 -9.12 13.00
N LEU A 430 -28.53 -9.08 13.02
CA LEU A 430 -29.35 -8.94 14.22
C LEU A 430 -30.24 -10.17 14.32
N SER A 431 -30.14 -10.90 15.42
CA SER A 431 -31.01 -12.02 15.74
C SER A 431 -31.87 -11.68 16.95
N LYS A 432 -33.17 -11.76 16.79
CA LYS A 432 -34.12 -11.58 17.89
C LYS A 432 -35.03 -12.81 17.97
N PRO A 433 -35.12 -13.46 19.14
CA PRO A 433 -36.07 -14.57 19.30
C PRO A 433 -37.52 -14.07 19.11
N LEU A 434 -38.36 -14.93 18.54
CA LEU A 434 -39.77 -14.62 18.37
C LEU A 434 -40.54 -14.63 19.71
N LYS A 435 -40.03 -15.30 20.73
CA LYS A 435 -40.59 -15.33 22.08
C LYS A 435 -39.49 -15.03 23.10
N PRO A 436 -39.78 -14.19 24.12
CA PRO A 436 -41.00 -13.45 24.31
C PRO A 436 -41.19 -12.31 23.29
N GLU A 437 -42.43 -12.03 22.89
CA GLU A 437 -42.77 -10.88 22.04
C GLU A 437 -42.62 -9.58 22.85
N THR A 438 -41.55 -8.81 22.51
CA THR A 438 -41.23 -7.56 23.21
C THR A 438 -41.31 -6.33 22.30
N MET A 439 -41.67 -6.54 21.01
CA MET A 439 -41.75 -5.47 20.01
C MET A 439 -43.15 -4.83 19.94
N GLY A 440 -44.15 -5.36 20.66
CA GLY A 440 -45.53 -4.90 20.62
C GLY A 440 -45.67 -3.39 20.98
N VAL A 441 -44.72 -2.85 21.71
CA VAL A 441 -44.71 -1.41 22.09
C VAL A 441 -44.47 -0.46 20.91
N ILE A 442 -43.88 -0.97 19.81
CA ILE A 442 -43.60 -0.15 18.63
C ILE A 442 -44.51 -0.48 17.44
N TYR A 443 -45.40 -1.48 17.57
CA TYR A 443 -46.39 -1.81 16.54
C TYR A 443 -47.60 -0.87 16.57
N PRO A 444 -48.10 -0.45 15.42
CA PRO A 444 -49.37 0.27 15.36
C PRO A 444 -50.56 -0.59 15.89
N PRO A 445 -51.54 0.02 16.58
CA PRO A 445 -51.61 1.44 16.95
C PRO A 445 -50.64 1.80 18.07
N ILE A 446 -49.89 2.91 17.88
CA ILE A 446 -48.90 3.34 18.87
C ILE A 446 -49.63 4.02 20.05
N HIS A 447 -49.40 3.46 21.24
CA HIS A 447 -50.02 3.99 22.46
C HIS A 447 -49.28 5.24 22.99
N GLY A 448 -50.05 6.16 23.65
CA GLY A 448 -49.56 7.47 24.09
C GLY A 448 -48.32 7.44 25.01
N ALA A 449 -48.16 6.37 25.81
CA ALA A 449 -46.97 6.20 26.66
C ALA A 449 -45.66 6.13 25.88
N VAL A 450 -45.65 5.42 24.73
CA VAL A 450 -44.46 5.30 23.86
C VAL A 450 -44.14 6.63 23.20
N LYS A 451 -45.18 7.38 22.77
CA LYS A 451 -45.04 8.72 22.22
C LYS A 451 -44.39 9.67 23.23
N SER A 452 -44.86 9.65 24.48
CA SER A 452 -44.31 10.49 25.56
C SER A 452 -42.86 10.17 25.89
N VAL A 453 -42.43 8.90 25.81
CA VAL A 453 -41.03 8.49 26.00
C VAL A 453 -40.16 9.00 24.87
N LEU A 454 -40.62 8.89 23.61
CA LEU A 454 -39.91 9.40 22.43
C LEU A 454 -39.81 10.94 22.48
N ASP A 455 -40.89 11.65 22.79
CA ASP A 455 -40.92 13.12 22.90
C ASP A 455 -39.91 13.59 23.96
N ARG A 456 -39.82 12.85 25.09
CA ARG A 456 -38.88 13.17 26.17
C ARG A 456 -37.44 12.88 25.77
N ALA A 457 -37.18 11.79 25.00
CA ALA A 457 -35.85 11.43 24.49
C ALA A 457 -35.37 12.39 23.39
N LEU A 458 -36.32 12.98 22.64
CA LEU A 458 -36.06 13.91 21.55
C LEU A 458 -36.13 15.37 21.93
N SER A 459 -36.46 15.68 23.22
CA SER A 459 -36.49 17.06 23.72
C SER A 459 -35.09 17.68 23.63
N PRO A 460 -34.95 18.92 23.16
CA PRO A 460 -33.67 19.60 23.04
C PRO A 460 -32.93 19.67 24.39
N VAL A 461 -31.62 19.48 24.38
CA VAL A 461 -30.73 19.44 25.57
C VAL A 461 -30.68 20.81 26.30
N GLY A 462 -31.51 21.81 25.93
CA GLY A 462 -31.54 23.14 26.47
C GLY A 462 -32.71 23.49 27.44
N ASP A 463 -33.75 22.65 27.54
CA ASP A 463 -35.00 23.06 28.23
C ASP A 463 -35.04 22.74 29.73
N LYS A 464 -33.97 22.27 30.34
CA LYS A 464 -33.89 22.02 31.79
C LYS A 464 -33.54 23.22 32.65
N LYS A 465 -33.42 24.43 32.10
CA LYS A 465 -33.09 25.65 32.87
C LYS A 465 -33.99 26.87 32.54
N ARG A 466 -35.31 26.71 32.54
CA ARG A 466 -36.21 27.83 32.70
C ARG A 466 -37.35 27.46 33.69
N ARG A 467 -37.00 27.17 34.93
CA ARG A 467 -37.89 27.48 36.04
C ARG A 467 -37.53 28.89 36.47
N ALA A 468 -38.43 29.84 36.18
CA ALA A 468 -38.34 31.19 36.68
C ALA A 468 -38.36 31.15 38.22
N PRO A 469 -37.56 31.96 38.91
CA PRO A 469 -37.73 32.14 40.33
C PRO A 469 -38.84 33.17 40.58
N GLY A 470 -39.78 32.78 41.34
CA GLY A 470 -40.56 33.62 42.22
C GLY A 470 -41.50 34.69 41.64
N SER A 471 -42.80 34.53 41.86
CA SER A 471 -43.69 35.51 42.36
C SER A 471 -44.63 34.86 43.38
#